data_2a243fb7c7e731b535acbc6f77eb27b7
#
_entry.id   2a243fb7c7e731b535acbc6f77eb27b7
#
_cell.length_a   1.000
_cell.length_b   1.000
_cell.length_c   1.000
_cell.angle_alpha   90.00
_cell.angle_beta   90.00
_cell.angle_gamma   90.00
#
_symmetry.space_group_name_H-M   'P 1'
#
loop_
_entity.id
_entity.type
_entity.pdbx_description
1 polymer ?
#
loop_
_entity_poly.entity_id
_entity_poly.type
_entity_poly.pdbx_seq_one_letter_code
_entity_poly.pdbx_strand_id
1 'polypeptide(L)'
;AMHRPLADEIRPKTLDEVVGQRHLLAPGGVLRRLIDAGTDANMVFYGPSGTGKTTVANIIAEKTHKTLYRLNATTASLQDVKDIIADVGTLLAPGGILLYLDEIQYFNKKQQQSLLEFMENGSLTLIASTTENPFFYVYNALLSRSSVFEFKSVPAEEIRPAVLRALEVMKTRTPLPLTWEPEVPALVAQGCGGDVRKSINAVELLCEAAVPKDGTLLLTEADAKALAQRSAMRYDRGGDAMYDAASALHKSIRGSDPDAALHYLARFLEAGDLITPCRRLLCAANEDVGLAYPQAITIVKSCVDTAMQLGLPEAQLPLAQAAILLATAPKSNSVCTGIMSAWADVKAGRGGDVPRELQNVHADSAGLEREQGYKYPHNYGHHWVRQQYLPDAIKNARYYHYGDNKTEQAAKSYWEKIKGPQ
;
A
#
# COMPACT_ATOMS: atom_id res chain seq x y z
N ALA A 1 -21.98 -6.44 32.58
CA ALA A 1 -21.63 -5.28 31.73
C ALA A 1 -20.51 -5.73 30.79
N MET A 2 -20.74 -5.66 29.48
CA MET A 2 -19.66 -5.88 28.51
C MET A 2 -18.58 -4.82 28.75
N HIS A 3 -17.42 -5.24 29.21
CA HIS A 3 -16.29 -4.33 29.33
C HIS A 3 -15.83 -3.91 27.93
N ARG A 4 -15.80 -2.60 27.71
CA ARG A 4 -15.24 -2.02 26.49
C ARG A 4 -13.75 -2.36 26.44
N PRO A 5 -13.18 -2.73 25.26
CA PRO A 5 -11.74 -2.96 25.14
C PRO A 5 -10.96 -1.75 25.65
N LEU A 6 -9.88 -2.00 26.38
CA LEU A 6 -9.03 -0.95 26.96
C LEU A 6 -8.54 0.04 25.90
N ALA A 7 -8.14 -0.45 24.73
CA ALA A 7 -7.67 0.37 23.62
C ALA A 7 -8.70 1.40 23.17
N ASP A 8 -9.99 1.07 23.22
CA ASP A 8 -11.05 2.00 22.84
C ASP A 8 -11.38 2.98 23.97
N GLU A 9 -11.25 2.56 25.22
CA GLU A 9 -11.53 3.41 26.39
C GLU A 9 -10.48 4.50 26.57
N ILE A 10 -9.19 4.17 26.37
CA ILE A 10 -8.08 5.11 26.57
C ILE A 10 -7.62 5.77 25.26
N ARG A 11 -8.41 5.67 24.20
CA ARG A 11 -8.08 6.31 22.92
C ARG A 11 -7.86 7.81 23.11
N PRO A 12 -6.79 8.39 22.51
CA PRO A 12 -6.54 9.83 22.57
C PRO A 12 -7.72 10.66 22.08
N LYS A 13 -8.02 11.74 22.78
CA LYS A 13 -9.09 12.69 22.44
C LYS A 13 -8.54 13.98 21.84
N THR A 14 -7.27 14.25 22.02
CA THR A 14 -6.58 15.44 21.49
C THR A 14 -5.38 15.00 20.67
N LEU A 15 -4.94 15.87 19.75
CA LEU A 15 -3.76 15.60 18.92
C LEU A 15 -2.48 15.45 19.74
N ASP A 16 -2.37 16.15 20.87
CA ASP A 16 -1.19 16.06 21.73
C ASP A 16 -1.10 14.72 22.47
N GLU A 17 -2.21 14.02 22.64
CA GLU A 17 -2.26 12.68 23.23
C GLU A 17 -1.94 11.56 22.24
N VAL A 18 -1.96 11.84 20.92
CA VAL A 18 -1.66 10.85 19.88
C VAL A 18 -0.19 10.48 19.96
N VAL A 19 0.07 9.19 20.04
CA VAL A 19 1.43 8.66 20.11
C VAL A 19 2.04 8.56 18.71
N GLY A 20 3.23 9.09 18.54
CA GLY A 20 3.94 9.07 17.25
C GLY A 20 3.43 10.07 16.23
N GLN A 21 3.75 9.84 14.97
CA GLN A 21 3.33 10.66 13.82
C GLN A 21 3.75 12.13 13.93
N ARG A 22 4.91 12.42 14.49
CA ARG A 22 5.38 13.79 14.71
C ARG A 22 5.57 14.56 13.41
N HIS A 23 5.94 13.90 12.33
CA HIS A 23 6.04 14.51 11.00
C HIS A 23 4.71 15.10 10.50
N LEU A 24 3.56 14.61 11.00
CA LEU A 24 2.21 15.07 10.65
C LEU A 24 1.57 15.95 11.73
N LEU A 25 1.75 15.59 13.01
CA LEU A 25 0.97 16.08 14.13
C LEU A 25 1.74 16.96 15.11
N ALA A 26 3.06 17.10 14.98
CA ALA A 26 3.82 18.06 15.76
C ALA A 26 3.37 19.50 15.44
N PRO A 27 3.55 20.46 16.36
CA PRO A 27 3.25 21.85 16.06
C PRO A 27 3.92 22.30 14.75
N GLY A 28 3.12 22.85 13.81
CA GLY A 28 3.59 23.23 12.48
C GLY A 28 3.54 22.13 11.42
N GLY A 29 3.20 20.88 11.78
CA GLY A 29 2.95 19.80 10.83
C GLY A 29 1.76 20.11 9.91
N VAL A 30 1.82 19.63 8.67
CA VAL A 30 0.78 19.92 7.66
C VAL A 30 -0.59 19.44 8.11
N LEU A 31 -0.69 18.18 8.54
CA LEU A 31 -1.97 17.60 9.00
C LEU A 31 -2.47 18.32 10.27
N ARG A 32 -1.57 18.64 11.20
CA ARG A 32 -1.92 19.41 12.41
C ARG A 32 -2.56 20.74 12.07
N ARG A 33 -1.96 21.50 11.14
CA ARG A 33 -2.49 22.80 10.70
C ARG A 33 -3.86 22.69 10.06
N LEU A 34 -4.09 21.66 9.22
CA LEU A 34 -5.39 21.42 8.60
C LEU A 34 -6.46 21.10 9.64
N ILE A 35 -6.15 20.28 10.63
CA ILE A 35 -7.06 19.91 11.70
C ILE A 35 -7.38 21.10 12.59
N ASP A 36 -6.36 21.86 12.99
CA ASP A 36 -6.54 23.05 13.84
C ASP A 36 -7.34 24.16 13.14
N ALA A 37 -7.22 24.26 11.82
CA ALA A 37 -8.02 25.17 11.01
C ALA A 37 -9.48 24.71 10.82
N GLY A 38 -9.84 23.51 11.26
CA GLY A 38 -11.16 22.93 11.04
C GLY A 38 -11.47 22.64 9.57
N THR A 39 -10.44 22.39 8.77
CA THR A 39 -10.56 22.17 7.33
C THR A 39 -11.36 20.90 7.04
N ASP A 40 -12.43 21.05 6.28
CA ASP A 40 -13.26 19.95 5.79
C ASP A 40 -12.70 19.45 4.45
N ALA A 41 -11.80 18.51 4.51
CA ALA A 41 -11.14 17.96 3.34
C ALA A 41 -11.19 16.44 3.33
N ASN A 42 -11.32 15.87 2.13
CA ASN A 42 -11.17 14.44 1.92
C ASN A 42 -9.70 14.04 2.09
N MET A 43 -9.45 12.94 2.77
CA MET A 43 -8.11 12.48 3.09
C MET A 43 -7.96 10.99 2.86
N VAL A 44 -6.74 10.57 2.58
CA VAL A 44 -6.34 9.16 2.55
C VAL A 44 -5.18 8.98 3.52
N PHE A 45 -5.37 8.12 4.52
CA PHE A 45 -4.36 7.76 5.50
C PHE A 45 -3.81 6.38 5.14
N TYR A 46 -2.52 6.24 4.98
CA TYR A 46 -1.91 4.95 4.70
C TYR A 46 -0.73 4.66 5.60
N GLY A 47 -0.52 3.39 5.87
CA GLY A 47 0.56 2.91 6.71
C GLY A 47 0.13 1.73 7.57
N PRO A 48 1.04 1.20 8.38
CA PRO A 48 0.78 0.02 9.22
C PRO A 48 -0.40 0.22 10.16
N SER A 49 -1.01 -0.90 10.57
CA SER A 49 -2.09 -0.90 11.56
C SER A 49 -1.63 -0.37 12.92
N GLY A 50 -2.54 0.20 13.69
CA GLY A 50 -2.27 0.65 15.05
C GLY A 50 -1.37 1.88 15.17
N THR A 51 -1.28 2.68 14.11
CA THR A 51 -0.44 3.89 14.03
C THR A 51 -1.21 5.19 14.29
N GLY A 52 -2.50 5.09 14.62
CA GLY A 52 -3.32 6.25 15.01
C GLY A 52 -4.28 6.77 13.95
N LYS A 53 -4.43 6.10 12.80
CA LYS A 53 -5.29 6.55 11.69
C LYS A 53 -6.75 6.76 12.12
N THR A 54 -7.35 5.77 12.79
CA THR A 54 -8.72 5.86 13.28
C THR A 54 -8.87 6.93 14.37
N THR A 55 -7.91 7.03 15.26
CA THR A 55 -7.88 8.03 16.34
C THR A 55 -7.89 9.46 15.78
N VAL A 56 -7.05 9.71 14.77
CA VAL A 56 -6.99 11.02 14.11
C VAL A 56 -8.31 11.33 13.39
N ALA A 57 -8.92 10.35 12.73
CA ALA A 57 -10.23 10.52 12.09
C ALA A 57 -11.33 10.91 13.11
N ASN A 58 -11.35 10.30 14.29
CA ASN A 58 -12.26 10.68 15.37
C ASN A 58 -12.06 12.13 15.81
N ILE A 59 -10.82 12.56 15.95
CA ILE A 59 -10.48 13.94 16.34
C ILE A 59 -10.94 14.93 15.27
N ILE A 60 -10.75 14.61 14.00
CA ILE A 60 -11.22 15.44 12.88
C ILE A 60 -12.74 15.56 12.89
N ALA A 61 -13.45 14.47 13.11
CA ALA A 61 -14.91 14.48 13.18
C ALA A 61 -15.43 15.41 14.28
N GLU A 62 -14.84 15.37 15.47
CA GLU A 62 -15.18 16.27 16.57
C GLU A 62 -14.90 17.75 16.24
N LYS A 63 -13.74 18.03 15.67
CA LYS A 63 -13.34 19.40 15.32
C LYS A 63 -14.16 20.01 14.19
N THR A 64 -14.66 19.20 13.27
CA THR A 64 -15.50 19.65 12.15
C THR A 64 -17.00 19.58 12.47
N HIS A 65 -17.37 19.14 13.67
CA HIS A 65 -18.77 18.93 14.11
C HIS A 65 -19.58 18.01 13.19
N LYS A 66 -18.90 17.08 12.52
CA LYS A 66 -19.51 16.06 11.67
C LYS A 66 -19.81 14.79 12.46
N THR A 67 -20.83 14.08 12.03
CA THR A 67 -21.11 12.74 12.56
C THR A 67 -20.21 11.72 11.88
N LEU A 68 -19.43 10.99 12.69
CA LEU A 68 -18.52 9.97 12.20
C LEU A 68 -19.25 8.64 12.00
N TYR A 69 -19.18 8.12 10.79
CA TYR A 69 -19.55 6.75 10.46
C TYR A 69 -18.31 5.96 10.08
N ARG A 70 -18.24 4.70 10.50
CA ARG A 70 -17.10 3.83 10.25
C ARG A 70 -17.55 2.60 9.49
N LEU A 71 -16.91 2.35 8.36
CA LEU A 71 -17.08 1.13 7.57
C LEU A 71 -15.72 0.50 7.30
N ASN A 72 -15.72 -0.82 7.14
CA ASN A 72 -14.56 -1.56 6.67
C ASN A 72 -14.88 -2.12 5.28
N ALA A 73 -14.09 -1.76 4.28
CA ALA A 73 -14.32 -2.15 2.90
C ALA A 73 -14.21 -3.68 2.65
N THR A 74 -13.64 -4.43 3.59
CA THR A 74 -13.60 -5.89 3.52
C THR A 74 -14.98 -6.53 3.68
N THR A 75 -15.90 -5.87 4.39
CA THR A 75 -17.24 -6.38 4.72
C THR A 75 -18.37 -5.47 4.25
N ALA A 76 -18.08 -4.19 4.02
CA ALA A 76 -19.08 -3.21 3.62
C ALA A 76 -19.39 -3.27 2.12
N SER A 77 -20.60 -2.86 1.78
CA SER A 77 -21.06 -2.67 0.41
C SER A 77 -21.31 -1.20 0.11
N LEU A 78 -21.48 -0.88 -1.17
CA LEU A 78 -21.88 0.46 -1.59
C LEU A 78 -23.25 0.84 -1.03
N GLN A 79 -24.14 -0.13 -0.81
CA GLN A 79 -25.45 0.10 -0.20
C GLN A 79 -25.33 0.60 1.24
N ASP A 80 -24.36 0.10 2.01
CA ASP A 80 -24.07 0.59 3.36
C ASP A 80 -23.69 2.07 3.35
N VAL A 81 -22.94 2.51 2.36
CA VAL A 81 -22.61 3.93 2.17
C VAL A 81 -23.86 4.76 1.85
N LYS A 82 -24.72 4.26 0.98
CA LYS A 82 -25.98 4.94 0.62
C LYS A 82 -26.92 5.07 1.82
N ASP A 83 -26.97 4.05 2.66
CA ASP A 83 -27.78 4.07 3.88
C ASP A 83 -27.28 5.14 4.86
N ILE A 84 -25.96 5.31 4.98
CA ILE A 84 -25.35 6.36 5.79
C ILE A 84 -25.69 7.75 5.22
N ILE A 85 -25.61 7.92 3.91
CA ILE A 85 -25.91 9.21 3.24
C ILE A 85 -27.35 9.62 3.45
N ALA A 86 -28.27 8.69 3.59
CA ALA A 86 -29.67 8.98 3.90
C ALA A 86 -29.87 9.75 5.21
N ASP A 87 -28.89 9.70 6.12
CA ASP A 87 -28.92 10.44 7.39
C ASP A 87 -28.50 11.91 7.26
N VAL A 88 -28.00 12.34 6.11
CA VAL A 88 -27.55 13.72 5.87
C VAL A 88 -28.70 14.71 6.10
N GLY A 89 -28.46 15.72 6.92
CA GLY A 89 -29.45 16.76 7.23
C GLY A 89 -30.58 16.33 8.16
N THR A 90 -30.56 15.09 8.66
CA THR A 90 -31.49 14.61 9.69
C THR A 90 -30.97 14.91 11.09
N LEU A 91 -31.80 14.61 12.12
CA LEU A 91 -31.35 14.71 13.51
C LEU A 91 -30.19 13.80 13.87
N LEU A 92 -29.93 12.77 13.04
CA LEU A 92 -28.84 11.82 13.24
C LEU A 92 -27.48 12.39 12.78
N ALA A 93 -27.49 13.29 11.79
CA ALA A 93 -26.26 13.88 11.24
C ALA A 93 -26.48 15.38 10.91
N PRO A 94 -26.73 16.25 11.90
CA PRO A 94 -27.08 17.65 11.66
C PRO A 94 -25.93 18.48 11.09
N GLY A 95 -24.67 18.10 11.38
CA GLY A 95 -23.45 18.78 10.91
C GLY A 95 -22.85 18.18 9.65
N GLY A 96 -23.52 17.20 9.04
CA GLY A 96 -22.99 16.45 7.92
C GLY A 96 -22.29 15.16 8.34
N ILE A 97 -21.79 14.40 7.36
CA ILE A 97 -21.24 13.08 7.54
C ILE A 97 -19.74 13.08 7.25
N LEU A 98 -18.95 12.51 8.16
CA LEU A 98 -17.59 12.06 7.93
C LEU A 98 -17.60 10.53 7.87
N LEU A 99 -17.32 9.97 6.71
CA LEU A 99 -17.17 8.54 6.55
C LEU A 99 -15.69 8.16 6.69
N TYR A 100 -15.38 7.35 7.68
CA TYR A 100 -14.09 6.67 7.80
C TYR A 100 -14.22 5.27 7.19
N LEU A 101 -13.60 5.09 6.03
CA LEU A 101 -13.61 3.82 5.30
C LEU A 101 -12.26 3.13 5.45
N ASP A 102 -12.24 2.07 6.26
CA ASP A 102 -11.04 1.28 6.50
C ASP A 102 -10.80 0.28 5.37
N GLU A 103 -9.53 0.04 5.05
CA GLU A 103 -9.10 -0.92 4.03
C GLU A 103 -9.74 -0.68 2.64
N ILE A 104 -9.69 0.55 2.16
CA ILE A 104 -10.32 0.99 0.90
C ILE A 104 -9.89 0.16 -0.32
N GLN A 105 -8.72 -0.47 -0.30
CA GLN A 105 -8.23 -1.30 -1.41
C GLN A 105 -9.14 -2.51 -1.71
N TYR A 106 -10.00 -2.90 -0.78
CA TYR A 106 -10.98 -3.96 -1.00
C TYR A 106 -12.22 -3.50 -1.77
N PHE A 107 -12.43 -2.20 -1.92
CA PHE A 107 -13.39 -1.68 -2.88
C PHE A 107 -12.79 -1.74 -4.28
N ASN A 108 -13.56 -2.27 -5.24
CA ASN A 108 -13.16 -2.27 -6.64
C ASN A 108 -13.22 -0.84 -7.23
N LYS A 109 -12.70 -0.67 -8.44
CA LYS A 109 -12.68 0.63 -9.12
C LYS A 109 -14.07 1.26 -9.24
N LYS A 110 -15.09 0.47 -9.55
CA LYS A 110 -16.47 0.96 -9.70
C LYS A 110 -17.04 1.47 -8.38
N GLN A 111 -16.79 0.76 -7.28
CA GLN A 111 -17.20 1.19 -5.94
C GLN A 111 -16.49 2.48 -5.52
N GLN A 112 -15.19 2.58 -5.76
CA GLN A 112 -14.42 3.79 -5.48
C GLN A 112 -14.90 4.98 -6.32
N GLN A 113 -15.26 4.76 -7.57
CA GLN A 113 -15.82 5.78 -8.45
C GLN A 113 -17.16 6.29 -7.94
N SER A 114 -18.01 5.43 -7.38
CA SER A 114 -19.27 5.83 -6.76
C SER A 114 -19.05 6.67 -5.49
N LEU A 115 -18.02 6.33 -4.69
CA LEU A 115 -17.62 7.17 -3.55
C LEU A 115 -17.23 8.58 -4.00
N LEU A 116 -16.52 8.68 -5.12
CA LEU A 116 -16.10 9.97 -5.68
C LEU A 116 -17.30 10.87 -5.97
N GLU A 117 -18.38 10.34 -6.51
CA GLU A 117 -19.62 11.11 -6.77
C GLU A 117 -20.20 11.69 -5.48
N PHE A 118 -20.22 10.91 -4.39
CA PHE A 118 -20.72 11.38 -3.10
C PHE A 118 -19.81 12.43 -2.46
N MET A 119 -18.50 12.35 -2.70
CA MET A 119 -17.55 13.36 -2.27
C MET A 119 -17.73 14.67 -3.03
N GLU A 120 -17.91 14.59 -4.34
CA GLU A 120 -18.06 15.74 -5.23
C GLU A 120 -19.36 16.51 -5.00
N ASN A 121 -20.46 15.82 -4.74
CA ASN A 121 -21.76 16.45 -4.48
C ASN A 121 -21.93 16.94 -3.04
N GLY A 122 -20.93 16.74 -2.19
CA GLY A 122 -20.95 17.18 -0.79
C GLY A 122 -21.79 16.31 0.15
N SER A 123 -22.24 15.13 -0.29
CA SER A 123 -23.03 14.22 0.55
C SER A 123 -22.25 13.69 1.74
N LEU A 124 -20.94 13.51 1.58
CA LEU A 124 -20.03 13.07 2.63
C LEU A 124 -18.64 13.66 2.46
N THR A 125 -17.91 13.72 3.57
CA THR A 125 -16.45 13.86 3.60
C THR A 125 -15.86 12.50 3.87
N LEU A 126 -14.87 12.11 3.06
CA LEU A 126 -14.23 10.81 3.17
C LEU A 126 -12.84 10.91 3.80
N ILE A 127 -12.61 10.08 4.81
CA ILE A 127 -11.26 9.69 5.23
C ILE A 127 -11.14 8.20 4.96
N ALA A 128 -10.40 7.85 3.93
CA ALA A 128 -10.08 6.46 3.61
C ALA A 128 -8.78 6.05 4.29
N SER A 129 -8.70 4.82 4.75
CA SER A 129 -7.45 4.26 5.25
C SER A 129 -7.06 3.00 4.49
N THR A 130 -5.77 2.74 4.43
CA THR A 130 -5.21 1.52 3.85
C THR A 130 -3.87 1.19 4.49
N THR A 131 -3.59 -0.09 4.66
CA THR A 131 -2.26 -0.59 5.03
C THR A 131 -1.33 -0.71 3.82
N GLU A 132 -1.88 -0.54 2.62
CA GLU A 132 -1.19 -0.66 1.33
C GLU A 132 -0.77 0.71 0.78
N ASN A 133 0.05 0.72 -0.27
CA ASN A 133 0.40 1.95 -0.96
C ASN A 133 -0.80 2.44 -1.79
N PRO A 134 -1.40 3.60 -1.45
CA PRO A 134 -2.61 4.08 -2.10
C PRO A 134 -2.43 4.41 -3.58
N PHE A 135 -1.23 4.77 -3.99
CA PHE A 135 -0.92 5.10 -5.38
C PHE A 135 -1.05 3.92 -6.34
N PHE A 136 -1.08 2.69 -5.81
CA PHE A 136 -1.29 1.47 -6.61
C PHE A 136 -2.71 0.90 -6.50
N TYR A 137 -3.41 1.15 -5.40
CA TYR A 137 -4.68 0.47 -5.09
C TYR A 137 -5.88 1.38 -5.06
N VAL A 138 -5.67 2.68 -4.87
CA VAL A 138 -6.75 3.65 -4.83
C VAL A 138 -6.91 4.30 -6.20
N TYR A 139 -8.15 4.47 -6.62
CA TYR A 139 -8.49 5.09 -7.89
C TYR A 139 -7.90 6.52 -7.98
N ASN A 140 -7.18 6.81 -9.06
CA ASN A 140 -6.46 8.07 -9.20
C ASN A 140 -7.35 9.32 -9.08
N ALA A 141 -8.57 9.26 -9.59
CA ALA A 141 -9.50 10.37 -9.47
C ALA A 141 -9.89 10.66 -8.02
N LEU A 142 -9.97 9.63 -7.18
CA LEU A 142 -10.21 9.77 -5.75
C LEU A 142 -8.99 10.36 -5.05
N LEU A 143 -7.79 9.89 -5.38
CA LEU A 143 -6.53 10.42 -4.82
C LEU A 143 -6.32 11.89 -5.18
N SER A 144 -6.64 12.30 -6.41
CA SER A 144 -6.47 13.69 -6.87
C SER A 144 -7.39 14.69 -6.15
N ARG A 145 -8.45 14.20 -5.54
CA ARG A 145 -9.41 14.99 -4.75
C ARG A 145 -9.23 14.83 -3.24
N SER A 146 -8.15 14.16 -2.84
CA SER A 146 -7.86 13.87 -1.43
C SER A 146 -6.45 14.30 -1.09
N SER A 147 -6.25 14.67 0.16
CA SER A 147 -4.91 14.85 0.72
C SER A 147 -4.43 13.51 1.28
N VAL A 148 -3.23 13.09 0.87
CA VAL A 148 -2.67 11.78 1.22
C VAL A 148 -1.61 11.94 2.30
N PHE A 149 -1.74 11.20 3.40
CA PHE A 149 -0.82 11.25 4.54
C PHE A 149 -0.32 9.86 4.91
N GLU A 150 0.99 9.73 5.07
CA GLU A 150 1.64 8.51 5.51
C GLU A 150 1.72 8.47 7.04
N PHE A 151 1.20 7.38 7.62
CA PHE A 151 1.38 7.04 9.03
C PHE A 151 2.48 5.99 9.14
N LYS A 152 3.45 6.26 9.99
CA LYS A 152 4.64 5.40 10.16
C LYS A 152 4.51 4.55 11.41
N SER A 153 5.18 3.39 11.41
CA SER A 153 5.35 2.59 12.63
C SER A 153 5.87 3.46 13.77
N VAL A 154 5.31 3.29 14.96
CA VAL A 154 5.66 4.12 16.10
C VAL A 154 6.86 3.51 16.82
N PRO A 155 7.94 4.26 17.09
CA PRO A 155 9.07 3.75 17.85
C PRO A 155 8.68 3.29 19.25
N ALA A 156 9.31 2.25 19.76
CA ALA A 156 9.01 1.69 21.07
C ALA A 156 9.13 2.71 22.21
N GLU A 157 10.06 3.62 22.10
CA GLU A 157 10.26 4.70 23.07
C GLU A 157 9.06 5.63 23.18
N GLU A 158 8.39 5.88 22.05
CA GLU A 158 7.18 6.70 22.00
C GLU A 158 5.93 5.93 22.43
N ILE A 159 5.92 4.59 22.30
CA ILE A 159 4.82 3.73 22.75
C ILE A 159 4.84 3.52 24.27
N ARG A 160 6.01 3.50 24.90
CA ARG A 160 6.16 3.24 26.33
C ARG A 160 5.25 4.09 27.23
N PRO A 161 5.10 5.41 27.03
CA PRO A 161 4.15 6.21 27.82
C PRO A 161 2.70 5.74 27.70
N ALA A 162 2.29 5.26 26.53
CA ALA A 162 0.95 4.70 26.33
C ALA A 162 0.77 3.39 27.11
N VAL A 163 1.79 2.54 27.15
CA VAL A 163 1.81 1.30 27.96
C VAL A 163 1.68 1.63 29.44
N LEU A 164 2.44 2.59 29.94
CA LEU A 164 2.37 3.03 31.34
C LEU A 164 0.97 3.56 31.68
N ARG A 165 0.37 4.34 30.81
CA ARG A 165 -1.00 4.85 31.01
C ARG A 165 -2.01 3.71 31.04
N ALA A 166 -1.87 2.71 30.15
CA ALA A 166 -2.71 1.52 30.15
C ALA A 166 -2.59 0.73 31.45
N LEU A 167 -1.37 0.55 31.96
CA LEU A 167 -1.13 -0.12 33.23
C LEU A 167 -1.77 0.62 34.42
N GLU A 168 -1.68 1.94 34.45
CA GLU A 168 -2.33 2.76 35.48
C GLU A 168 -3.87 2.63 35.45
N VAL A 169 -4.47 2.59 34.25
CA VAL A 169 -5.91 2.34 34.10
C VAL A 169 -6.26 0.92 34.58
N MET A 170 -5.44 -0.07 34.25
CA MET A 170 -5.67 -1.45 34.69
C MET A 170 -5.62 -1.63 36.22
N LYS A 171 -4.88 -0.80 36.94
CA LYS A 171 -4.92 -0.81 38.43
C LYS A 171 -6.34 -0.60 38.97
N THR A 172 -7.14 0.17 38.28
CA THR A 172 -8.54 0.44 38.68
C THR A 172 -9.51 -0.67 38.28
N ARG A 173 -9.11 -1.54 37.33
CA ARG A 173 -9.96 -2.62 36.80
C ARG A 173 -9.67 -3.98 37.38
N THR A 174 -8.47 -4.20 37.91
CA THR A 174 -8.08 -5.49 38.49
C THR A 174 -8.65 -5.63 39.91
N PRO A 175 -9.08 -6.85 40.29
CA PRO A 175 -9.66 -7.09 41.60
C PRO A 175 -8.65 -7.04 42.73
N LEU A 176 -7.37 -7.23 42.42
CA LEU A 176 -6.26 -7.18 43.36
C LEU A 176 -5.28 -6.06 43.00
N PRO A 177 -4.49 -5.54 43.93
CA PRO A 177 -3.45 -4.58 43.60
C PRO A 177 -2.53 -5.06 42.50
N LEU A 178 -2.32 -4.23 41.47
CA LEU A 178 -1.49 -4.55 40.32
C LEU A 178 -0.12 -3.89 40.46
N THR A 179 0.92 -4.71 40.32
CA THR A 179 2.32 -4.27 40.24
C THR A 179 3.01 -4.93 39.06
N TRP A 180 4.12 -4.40 38.61
CA TRP A 180 4.91 -4.96 37.52
C TRP A 180 6.40 -4.78 37.76
N GLU A 181 7.19 -5.68 37.19
CA GLU A 181 8.63 -5.55 37.18
C GLU A 181 9.04 -4.35 36.30
N PRO A 182 10.14 -3.64 36.62
CA PRO A 182 10.51 -2.36 35.99
C PRO A 182 10.65 -2.41 34.46
N GLU A 183 11.08 -3.52 33.90
CA GLU A 183 11.32 -3.69 32.48
C GLU A 183 10.04 -4.04 31.66
N VAL A 184 8.94 -4.38 32.34
CA VAL A 184 7.71 -4.82 31.68
C VAL A 184 7.18 -3.77 30.67
N PRO A 185 7.07 -2.46 31.00
CA PRO A 185 6.60 -1.47 30.05
C PRO A 185 7.45 -1.40 28.77
N ALA A 186 8.77 -1.44 28.91
CA ALA A 186 9.69 -1.41 27.76
C ALA A 186 9.57 -2.67 26.90
N LEU A 187 9.45 -3.84 27.52
CA LEU A 187 9.28 -5.12 26.81
C LEU A 187 7.97 -5.17 26.02
N VAL A 188 6.87 -4.70 26.61
CA VAL A 188 5.58 -4.60 25.92
C VAL A 188 5.66 -3.64 24.74
N ALA A 189 6.26 -2.47 24.92
CA ALA A 189 6.43 -1.48 23.86
C ALA A 189 7.29 -2.01 22.71
N GLN A 190 8.37 -2.73 22.99
CA GLN A 190 9.24 -3.33 21.98
C GLN A 190 8.55 -4.48 21.22
N GLY A 191 7.72 -5.25 21.91
CA GLY A 191 7.08 -6.44 21.35
C GLY A 191 5.87 -6.18 20.43
N CYS A 192 5.40 -4.95 20.31
CA CYS A 192 4.21 -4.63 19.52
C CYS A 192 4.47 -4.25 18.05
N GLY A 193 5.74 -4.20 17.61
CA GLY A 193 6.09 -3.92 16.23
C GLY A 193 5.62 -2.56 15.71
N GLY A 194 5.57 -1.53 16.55
CA GLY A 194 5.14 -0.20 16.18
C GLY A 194 3.63 0.02 16.18
N ASP A 195 2.86 -0.95 16.65
CA ASP A 195 1.40 -0.90 16.74
C ASP A 195 0.95 -0.58 18.19
N VAL A 196 0.48 0.65 18.39
CA VAL A 196 0.06 1.13 19.73
C VAL A 196 -1.11 0.32 20.28
N ARG A 197 -2.09 -0.03 19.45
CA ARG A 197 -3.26 -0.82 19.87
C ARG A 197 -2.85 -2.18 20.41
N LYS A 198 -1.89 -2.83 19.77
CA LYS A 198 -1.36 -4.10 20.25
C LYS A 198 -0.68 -3.99 21.58
N SER A 199 0.05 -2.91 21.82
CA SER A 199 0.70 -2.69 23.12
C SER A 199 -0.33 -2.60 24.25
N ILE A 200 -1.44 -1.93 24.00
CA ILE A 200 -2.53 -1.80 24.96
C ILE A 200 -3.24 -3.14 25.17
N ASN A 201 -3.53 -3.86 24.10
CA ASN A 201 -4.11 -5.20 24.18
C ASN A 201 -3.18 -6.17 24.91
N ALA A 202 -1.86 -6.04 24.73
CA ALA A 202 -0.89 -6.85 25.46
C ALA A 202 -0.94 -6.58 26.97
N VAL A 203 -1.14 -5.34 27.39
CA VAL A 203 -1.33 -4.99 28.80
C VAL A 203 -2.57 -5.69 29.38
N GLU A 204 -3.69 -5.67 28.67
CA GLU A 204 -4.91 -6.39 29.12
C GLU A 204 -4.62 -7.89 29.28
N LEU A 205 -4.00 -8.52 28.28
CA LEU A 205 -3.68 -9.94 28.30
C LEU A 205 -2.73 -10.31 29.44
N LEU A 206 -1.71 -9.49 29.68
CA LEU A 206 -0.80 -9.70 30.82
C LEU A 206 -1.53 -9.64 32.16
N CYS A 207 -2.45 -8.71 32.33
CA CYS A 207 -3.26 -8.59 33.54
C CYS A 207 -4.21 -9.78 33.73
N GLU A 208 -4.80 -10.27 32.65
CA GLU A 208 -5.69 -11.45 32.68
C GLU A 208 -4.90 -12.74 32.98
N ALA A 209 -3.69 -12.84 32.44
CA ALA A 209 -2.82 -14.01 32.64
C ALA A 209 -2.06 -14.00 33.98
N ALA A 210 -2.03 -12.87 34.70
CA ALA A 210 -1.28 -12.74 35.94
C ALA A 210 -1.83 -13.67 37.01
N VAL A 211 -0.90 -14.39 37.68
CA VAL A 211 -1.24 -15.29 38.79
C VAL A 211 -1.12 -14.51 40.10
N PRO A 212 -2.19 -14.50 40.93
CA PRO A 212 -2.12 -13.87 42.25
C PRO A 212 -1.06 -14.50 43.14
N LYS A 213 -0.22 -13.66 43.73
CA LYS A 213 0.78 -14.05 44.71
C LYS A 213 0.77 -13.06 45.85
N ASP A 214 0.67 -13.57 47.08
CA ASP A 214 0.62 -12.76 48.31
C ASP A 214 -0.40 -11.63 48.27
N GLY A 215 -1.57 -11.89 47.67
CA GLY A 215 -2.67 -10.92 47.56
C GLY A 215 -2.47 -9.82 46.52
N THR A 216 -1.48 -9.92 45.67
CA THR A 216 -1.19 -8.98 44.57
C THR A 216 -1.05 -9.68 43.22
N LEU A 217 -1.29 -8.93 42.14
CA LEU A 217 -0.98 -9.35 40.79
C LEU A 217 0.35 -8.73 40.40
N LEU A 218 1.35 -9.56 40.10
CA LEU A 218 2.65 -9.12 39.61
C LEU A 218 2.82 -9.49 38.15
N LEU A 219 3.01 -8.50 37.30
CA LEU A 219 3.37 -8.71 35.90
C LEU A 219 4.87 -8.94 35.80
N THR A 220 5.27 -10.08 35.22
CA THR A 220 6.67 -10.49 35.16
C THR A 220 7.29 -10.22 33.80
N GLU A 221 8.61 -10.03 33.77
CA GLU A 221 9.36 -9.92 32.51
C GLU A 221 9.22 -11.19 31.66
N ALA A 222 9.18 -12.36 32.30
CA ALA A 222 9.03 -13.63 31.59
C ALA A 222 7.74 -13.70 30.82
N ASP A 223 6.61 -13.29 31.39
CA ASP A 223 5.32 -13.25 30.72
C ASP A 223 5.29 -12.19 29.63
N ALA A 224 5.88 -11.02 29.85
CA ALA A 224 6.00 -9.96 28.84
C ALA A 224 6.84 -10.41 27.64
N LYS A 225 7.96 -11.11 27.87
CA LYS A 225 8.78 -11.69 26.80
C LYS A 225 8.06 -12.79 26.03
N ALA A 226 7.34 -13.67 26.70
CA ALA A 226 6.57 -14.73 26.08
C ALA A 226 5.47 -14.17 25.16
N LEU A 227 4.80 -13.12 25.60
CA LEU A 227 3.77 -12.44 24.80
C LEU A 227 4.39 -11.72 23.61
N ALA A 228 5.51 -11.04 23.79
CA ALA A 228 6.25 -10.36 22.74
C ALA A 228 6.76 -11.32 21.65
N GLN A 229 7.27 -12.48 22.03
CA GLN A 229 7.73 -13.50 21.08
C GLN A 229 6.59 -14.01 20.19
N ARG A 230 5.42 -14.26 20.75
CA ARG A 230 4.24 -14.66 19.98
C ARG A 230 3.77 -13.56 19.05
N SER A 231 3.85 -12.31 19.47
CA SER A 231 3.52 -11.15 18.65
C SER A 231 4.50 -10.95 17.50
N ALA A 232 5.80 -11.09 17.74
CA ALA A 232 6.83 -10.96 16.72
C ALA A 232 6.67 -11.99 15.59
N MET A 233 6.27 -13.22 15.89
CA MET A 233 6.00 -14.25 14.89
C MET A 233 4.76 -13.97 14.04
N ARG A 234 3.79 -13.20 14.56
CA ARG A 234 2.52 -12.90 13.86
C ARG A 234 2.49 -11.54 13.18
N TYR A 235 3.40 -10.62 13.50
CA TYR A 235 3.18 -9.19 13.29
C TYR A 235 4.25 -8.43 12.53
N ASP A 236 5.10 -9.11 11.82
CA ASP A 236 6.07 -8.46 10.94
C ASP A 236 5.44 -7.91 9.63
N ARG A 237 4.10 -7.73 9.61
CA ARG A 237 3.37 -7.25 8.43
C ARG A 237 3.59 -5.77 8.09
N GLY A 238 4.12 -4.97 8.98
CA GLY A 238 4.27 -3.54 8.78
C GLY A 238 5.62 -2.97 9.21
N GLY A 239 6.58 -3.82 9.60
CA GLY A 239 7.90 -3.41 10.04
C GLY A 239 8.95 -3.46 8.94
N ASP A 240 10.12 -2.92 9.22
CA ASP A 240 11.29 -2.94 8.33
C ASP A 240 11.65 -4.36 7.86
N ALA A 241 11.44 -5.38 8.72
CA ALA A 241 11.70 -6.78 8.39
C ALA A 241 10.82 -7.31 7.23
N MET A 242 9.60 -6.82 7.07
CA MET A 242 8.75 -7.20 5.92
C MET A 242 9.16 -6.47 4.65
N TYR A 243 9.58 -5.21 4.73
CA TYR A 243 10.21 -4.52 3.60
C TYR A 243 11.49 -5.22 3.17
N ASP A 244 12.31 -5.64 4.13
CA ASP A 244 13.52 -6.41 3.86
C ASP A 244 13.21 -7.77 3.23
N ALA A 245 12.18 -8.48 3.70
CA ALA A 245 11.74 -9.75 3.12
C ALA A 245 11.19 -9.57 1.69
N ALA A 246 10.44 -8.51 1.42
CA ALA A 246 9.96 -8.19 0.08
C ALA A 246 11.11 -7.90 -0.88
N SER A 247 12.09 -7.10 -0.44
CA SER A 247 13.31 -6.82 -1.18
C SER A 247 14.12 -8.09 -1.41
N ALA A 248 14.26 -8.94 -0.40
CA ALA A 248 15.00 -10.19 -0.48
C ALA A 248 14.34 -11.20 -1.44
N LEU A 249 13.01 -11.29 -1.43
CA LEU A 249 12.27 -12.11 -2.38
C LEU A 249 12.54 -11.65 -3.82
N HIS A 250 12.44 -10.39 -4.08
CA HIS A 250 12.68 -9.82 -5.41
C HIS A 250 14.13 -10.02 -5.85
N LYS A 251 15.10 -9.76 -4.97
CA LYS A 251 16.54 -9.95 -5.24
C LYS A 251 16.90 -11.43 -5.44
N SER A 252 16.26 -12.34 -4.73
CA SER A 252 16.46 -13.79 -4.89
C SER A 252 15.98 -14.26 -6.26
N ILE A 253 14.85 -13.77 -6.73
CA ILE A 253 14.34 -14.02 -8.09
C ILE A 253 15.32 -13.46 -9.12
N ARG A 254 15.74 -12.22 -8.98
CA ARG A 254 16.72 -11.57 -9.86
C ARG A 254 18.05 -12.30 -9.90
N GLY A 255 18.48 -12.81 -8.76
CA GLY A 255 19.70 -13.59 -8.59
C GLY A 255 19.59 -15.05 -9.01
N SER A 256 18.42 -15.49 -9.48
CA SER A 256 18.16 -16.86 -9.91
C SER A 256 18.39 -17.91 -8.82
N ASP A 257 17.98 -17.57 -7.60
CA ASP A 257 18.03 -18.48 -6.44
C ASP A 257 16.60 -18.90 -6.06
N PRO A 258 16.12 -20.06 -6.55
CA PRO A 258 14.77 -20.52 -6.25
C PRO A 258 14.58 -20.92 -4.77
N ASP A 259 15.61 -21.41 -4.11
CA ASP A 259 15.51 -21.81 -2.71
C ASP A 259 15.34 -20.59 -1.80
N ALA A 260 16.12 -19.55 -2.02
CA ALA A 260 15.97 -18.29 -1.31
C ALA A 260 14.59 -17.65 -1.59
N ALA A 261 14.14 -17.68 -2.85
CA ALA A 261 12.82 -17.17 -3.22
C ALA A 261 11.70 -17.91 -2.47
N LEU A 262 11.77 -19.22 -2.35
CA LEU A 262 10.80 -20.02 -1.58
C LEU A 262 10.86 -19.69 -0.09
N HIS A 263 12.05 -19.50 0.47
CA HIS A 263 12.21 -19.13 1.86
C HIS A 263 11.52 -17.79 2.19
N TYR A 264 11.78 -16.76 1.39
CA TYR A 264 11.18 -15.44 1.62
C TYR A 264 9.68 -15.44 1.32
N LEU A 265 9.22 -16.21 0.33
CA LEU A 265 7.80 -16.44 0.12
C LEU A 265 7.14 -17.08 1.34
N ALA A 266 7.76 -18.12 1.90
CA ALA A 266 7.23 -18.83 3.08
C ALA A 266 7.07 -17.89 4.28
N ARG A 267 7.96 -16.92 4.47
CA ARG A 267 7.84 -15.92 5.54
C ARG A 267 6.57 -15.08 5.40
N PHE A 268 6.21 -14.69 4.18
CA PHE A 268 4.94 -13.99 3.92
C PHE A 268 3.72 -14.88 4.18
N LEU A 269 3.78 -16.13 3.73
CA LEU A 269 2.68 -17.07 3.91
C LEU A 269 2.43 -17.37 5.40
N GLU A 270 3.49 -17.53 6.18
CA GLU A 270 3.40 -17.71 7.64
C GLU A 270 2.77 -16.48 8.32
N ALA A 271 3.07 -15.29 7.83
CA ALA A 271 2.43 -14.06 8.30
C ALA A 271 0.99 -13.90 7.78
N GLY A 272 0.52 -14.80 6.90
CA GLY A 272 -0.80 -14.72 6.26
C GLY A 272 -0.94 -13.58 5.25
N ASP A 273 0.16 -13.07 4.73
CA ASP A 273 0.19 -12.01 3.74
C ASP A 273 0.30 -12.60 2.33
N LEU A 274 -0.78 -12.53 1.56
CA LEU A 274 -0.82 -12.93 0.15
C LEU A 274 -0.55 -11.75 -0.79
N ILE A 275 -0.89 -10.55 -0.39
CA ILE A 275 -0.87 -9.37 -1.26
C ILE A 275 0.55 -8.98 -1.62
N THR A 276 1.44 -8.89 -0.63
CA THR A 276 2.83 -8.48 -0.85
C THR A 276 3.59 -9.42 -1.78
N PRO A 277 3.61 -10.76 -1.54
CA PRO A 277 4.29 -11.66 -2.46
C PRO A 277 3.68 -11.69 -3.86
N CYS A 278 2.36 -11.61 -3.99
CA CYS A 278 1.70 -11.51 -5.29
C CYS A 278 2.21 -10.30 -6.09
N ARG A 279 2.31 -9.16 -5.47
CA ARG A 279 2.82 -7.94 -6.11
C ARG A 279 4.28 -8.07 -6.51
N ARG A 280 5.11 -8.61 -5.64
CA ARG A 280 6.54 -8.81 -5.95
C ARG A 280 6.74 -9.76 -7.12
N LEU A 281 5.98 -10.83 -7.18
CA LEU A 281 6.02 -11.78 -8.29
C LEU A 281 5.59 -11.13 -9.61
N LEU A 282 4.51 -10.36 -9.62
CA LEU A 282 4.06 -9.62 -10.82
C LEU A 282 5.10 -8.59 -11.26
N CYS A 283 5.68 -7.83 -10.33
CA CYS A 283 6.74 -6.88 -10.66
C CYS A 283 7.97 -7.56 -11.24
N ALA A 284 8.45 -8.62 -10.60
CA ALA A 284 9.64 -9.35 -11.03
C ALA A 284 9.48 -9.97 -12.42
N ALA A 285 8.28 -10.42 -12.77
CA ALA A 285 7.97 -10.98 -14.08
C ALA A 285 8.28 -9.99 -15.22
N ASN A 286 8.07 -8.70 -15.00
CA ASN A 286 8.32 -7.66 -15.99
C ASN A 286 9.68 -6.97 -15.82
N GLU A 287 10.13 -6.79 -14.58
CA GLU A 287 11.35 -6.06 -14.27
C GLU A 287 12.61 -6.88 -14.55
N ASP A 288 12.62 -8.15 -14.14
CA ASP A 288 13.83 -8.98 -14.17
C ASP A 288 13.81 -10.10 -15.21
N VAL A 289 12.65 -10.63 -15.55
CA VAL A 289 12.47 -11.62 -16.61
C VAL A 289 12.13 -10.95 -17.94
N GLY A 290 11.07 -10.16 -17.96
CA GLY A 290 10.67 -9.35 -19.10
C GLY A 290 10.66 -10.11 -20.41
N LEU A 291 11.36 -9.58 -21.40
CA LEU A 291 11.42 -10.14 -22.75
C LEU A 291 12.33 -11.36 -22.89
N ALA A 292 13.08 -11.73 -21.86
CA ALA A 292 13.84 -12.98 -21.86
C ALA A 292 12.90 -14.20 -21.89
N TYR A 293 11.76 -14.08 -21.24
CA TYR A 293 10.68 -15.06 -21.28
C TYR A 293 9.32 -14.33 -21.23
N PRO A 294 8.82 -13.86 -22.39
CA PRO A 294 7.64 -12.98 -22.45
C PRO A 294 6.35 -13.57 -21.86
N GLN A 295 6.22 -14.91 -21.85
CA GLN A 295 5.07 -15.60 -21.32
C GLN A 295 5.01 -15.59 -19.77
N ALA A 296 6.11 -15.25 -19.11
CA ALA A 296 6.19 -15.28 -17.64
C ALA A 296 5.08 -14.48 -16.98
N ILE A 297 4.80 -13.28 -17.46
CA ILE A 297 3.76 -12.43 -16.85
C ILE A 297 2.36 -13.08 -16.92
N THR A 298 2.03 -13.73 -18.02
CA THR A 298 0.74 -14.43 -18.18
C THR A 298 0.64 -15.61 -17.21
N ILE A 299 1.70 -16.39 -17.10
CA ILE A 299 1.74 -17.53 -16.17
C ILE A 299 1.66 -17.05 -14.72
N VAL A 300 2.45 -16.06 -14.36
CA VAL A 300 2.47 -15.51 -13.00
C VAL A 300 1.14 -14.87 -12.65
N LYS A 301 0.51 -14.14 -13.57
CA LYS A 301 -0.83 -13.58 -13.36
C LYS A 301 -1.85 -14.68 -13.08
N SER A 302 -1.81 -15.76 -13.82
CA SER A 302 -2.67 -16.94 -13.58
C SER A 302 -2.41 -17.56 -12.21
N CYS A 303 -1.15 -17.69 -11.81
CA CYS A 303 -0.78 -18.19 -10.49
C CYS A 303 -1.29 -17.28 -9.36
N VAL A 304 -1.14 -15.97 -9.52
CA VAL A 304 -1.62 -14.98 -8.55
C VAL A 304 -3.15 -15.03 -8.43
N ASP A 305 -3.87 -15.05 -9.54
CA ASP A 305 -5.34 -15.15 -9.54
C ASP A 305 -5.82 -16.44 -8.87
N THR A 306 -5.16 -17.56 -9.15
CA THR A 306 -5.45 -18.85 -8.52
C THR A 306 -5.20 -18.78 -7.00
N ALA A 307 -4.09 -18.20 -6.58
CA ALA A 307 -3.78 -18.03 -5.15
C ALA A 307 -4.84 -17.20 -4.43
N MET A 308 -5.31 -16.12 -5.05
CA MET A 308 -6.35 -15.27 -4.48
C MET A 308 -7.71 -15.96 -4.42
N GLN A 309 -8.02 -16.83 -5.36
CA GLN A 309 -9.25 -17.65 -5.33
C GLN A 309 -9.22 -18.73 -4.26
N LEU A 310 -8.08 -19.42 -4.12
CA LEU A 310 -7.96 -20.54 -3.18
C LEU A 310 -7.82 -20.06 -1.73
N GLY A 311 -7.07 -18.98 -1.50
CA GLY A 311 -6.69 -18.60 -0.15
C GLY A 311 -5.68 -19.56 0.47
N LEU A 312 -5.26 -19.26 1.71
CA LEU A 312 -4.36 -20.14 2.47
C LEU A 312 -5.15 -21.32 3.06
N PRO A 313 -4.54 -22.51 3.14
CA PRO A 313 -3.14 -22.84 2.84
C PRO A 313 -2.81 -23.15 1.37
N GLU A 314 -3.80 -23.43 0.53
CA GLU A 314 -3.60 -23.92 -0.85
C GLU A 314 -2.92 -22.90 -1.76
N ALA A 315 -3.05 -21.60 -1.48
CA ALA A 315 -2.40 -20.52 -2.22
C ALA A 315 -0.87 -20.66 -2.28
N GLN A 316 -0.27 -21.39 -1.34
CA GLN A 316 1.17 -21.68 -1.34
C GLN A 316 1.65 -22.36 -2.63
N LEU A 317 0.83 -23.20 -3.22
CA LEU A 317 1.23 -23.98 -4.40
C LEU A 317 1.38 -23.12 -5.67
N PRO A 318 0.37 -22.35 -6.11
CA PRO A 318 0.55 -21.47 -7.27
C PRO A 318 1.60 -20.39 -7.05
N LEU A 319 1.74 -19.86 -5.84
CA LEU A 319 2.76 -18.85 -5.55
C LEU A 319 4.18 -19.43 -5.57
N ALA A 320 4.37 -20.63 -5.04
CA ALA A 320 5.65 -21.35 -5.13
C ALA A 320 6.02 -21.65 -6.58
N GLN A 321 5.08 -22.09 -7.40
CA GLN A 321 5.29 -22.32 -8.83
C GLN A 321 5.73 -21.04 -9.53
N ALA A 322 5.07 -19.91 -9.28
CA ALA A 322 5.44 -18.62 -9.85
C ALA A 322 6.84 -18.17 -9.42
N ALA A 323 7.18 -18.31 -8.14
CA ALA A 323 8.49 -17.95 -7.61
C ALA A 323 9.61 -18.78 -8.24
N ILE A 324 9.44 -20.09 -8.35
CA ILE A 324 10.42 -20.99 -8.98
C ILE A 324 10.55 -20.67 -10.46
N LEU A 325 9.44 -20.49 -11.17
CA LEU A 325 9.44 -20.13 -12.59
C LEU A 325 10.28 -18.88 -12.84
N LEU A 326 10.02 -17.82 -12.08
CA LEU A 326 10.74 -16.55 -12.24
C LEU A 326 12.23 -16.66 -11.85
N ALA A 327 12.53 -17.40 -10.78
CA ALA A 327 13.91 -17.59 -10.34
C ALA A 327 14.72 -18.43 -11.33
N THR A 328 14.11 -19.34 -12.07
CA THR A 328 14.77 -20.22 -13.03
C THR A 328 14.68 -19.74 -14.48
N ALA A 329 13.86 -18.73 -14.76
CA ALA A 329 13.76 -18.14 -16.10
C ALA A 329 15.03 -17.34 -16.46
N PRO A 330 15.36 -17.22 -17.75
CA PRO A 330 16.38 -16.28 -18.18
C PRO A 330 15.98 -14.86 -17.81
N LYS A 331 16.94 -13.99 -17.58
CA LYS A 331 16.74 -12.64 -17.06
C LYS A 331 17.01 -11.58 -18.12
N SER A 332 16.18 -10.54 -18.14
CA SER A 332 16.42 -9.32 -18.90
C SER A 332 15.76 -8.14 -18.20
N ASN A 333 16.48 -7.07 -18.01
CA ASN A 333 15.98 -5.81 -17.50
C ASN A 333 15.77 -4.74 -18.59
N SER A 334 15.80 -5.15 -19.86
CA SER A 334 15.71 -4.24 -21.01
C SER A 334 14.43 -3.39 -21.01
N VAL A 335 13.31 -3.96 -20.60
CA VAL A 335 12.03 -3.25 -20.47
C VAL A 335 12.11 -2.20 -19.36
N CYS A 336 12.62 -2.58 -18.20
CA CYS A 336 12.75 -1.69 -17.05
C CYS A 336 13.68 -0.51 -17.36
N THR A 337 14.88 -0.77 -17.82
CA THR A 337 15.86 0.28 -18.16
C THR A 337 15.37 1.17 -19.29
N GLY A 338 14.71 0.60 -20.29
CA GLY A 338 14.17 1.33 -21.43
C GLY A 338 13.12 2.35 -21.01
N ILE A 339 12.11 1.92 -20.31
CA ILE A 339 11.03 2.83 -19.89
C ILE A 339 11.50 3.85 -18.86
N MET A 340 12.38 3.46 -17.94
CA MET A 340 12.93 4.41 -16.96
C MET A 340 13.73 5.52 -17.64
N SER A 341 14.53 5.21 -18.64
CA SER A 341 15.30 6.18 -19.40
C SER A 341 14.40 7.13 -20.19
N ALA A 342 13.39 6.59 -20.87
CA ALA A 342 12.43 7.40 -21.62
C ALA A 342 11.63 8.32 -20.70
N TRP A 343 11.16 7.79 -19.57
CA TRP A 343 10.40 8.59 -18.61
C TRP A 343 11.25 9.68 -17.96
N ALA A 344 12.53 9.39 -17.67
CA ALA A 344 13.45 10.40 -17.15
C ALA A 344 13.61 11.58 -18.12
N ASP A 345 13.72 11.31 -19.42
CA ASP A 345 13.78 12.36 -20.45
C ASP A 345 12.49 13.19 -20.48
N VAL A 346 11.34 12.55 -20.43
CA VAL A 346 10.04 13.27 -20.39
C VAL A 346 9.93 14.13 -19.14
N LYS A 347 10.30 13.61 -17.98
CA LYS A 347 10.31 14.39 -16.72
C LYS A 347 11.25 15.58 -16.75
N ALA A 348 12.38 15.46 -17.44
CA ALA A 348 13.35 16.54 -17.61
C ALA A 348 12.94 17.56 -18.68
N GLY A 349 11.76 17.39 -19.28
CA GLY A 349 11.30 18.26 -20.36
C GLY A 349 12.01 18.05 -21.70
N ARG A 350 12.75 16.96 -21.84
CA ARG A 350 13.38 16.58 -23.11
C ARG A 350 12.37 15.91 -24.01
N GLY A 351 12.32 16.28 -25.25
CA GLY A 351 11.42 15.67 -26.21
C GLY A 351 11.00 16.65 -27.30
N GLY A 352 10.17 17.58 -26.96
CA GLY A 352 9.61 18.50 -27.92
C GLY A 352 8.34 17.95 -28.59
N ASP A 353 7.96 18.57 -29.68
CA ASP A 353 6.71 18.27 -30.36
C ASP A 353 6.74 16.93 -31.10
N VAL A 354 5.60 16.27 -31.17
CA VAL A 354 5.43 15.08 -32.00
C VAL A 354 5.68 15.45 -33.47
N PRO A 355 6.50 14.66 -34.20
CA PRO A 355 6.73 14.90 -35.62
C PRO A 355 5.42 15.07 -36.37
N ARG A 356 5.38 16.05 -37.31
CA ARG A 356 4.17 16.39 -38.04
C ARG A 356 3.55 15.19 -38.74
N GLU A 357 4.34 14.33 -39.31
CA GLU A 357 3.94 13.12 -40.02
C GLU A 357 3.17 12.13 -39.14
N LEU A 358 3.38 12.17 -37.83
CA LEU A 358 2.73 11.27 -36.85
C LEU A 358 1.51 11.88 -36.17
N GLN A 359 1.22 13.17 -36.43
CA GLN A 359 0.07 13.84 -35.83
C GLN A 359 -1.23 13.35 -36.46
N ASN A 360 -2.29 13.26 -35.65
CA ASN A 360 -3.62 12.95 -36.15
C ASN A 360 -4.12 14.07 -37.06
N VAL A 361 -4.71 13.70 -38.21
CA VAL A 361 -5.41 14.62 -39.08
C VAL A 361 -6.80 14.83 -38.50
N HIS A 362 -7.04 15.97 -37.85
CA HIS A 362 -8.38 16.31 -37.37
C HIS A 362 -9.33 16.59 -38.55
N ALA A 363 -10.55 16.09 -38.46
CA ALA A 363 -11.58 16.25 -39.49
C ALA A 363 -11.95 17.72 -39.76
N ASP A 364 -11.64 18.63 -38.84
CA ASP A 364 -11.96 20.06 -38.90
C ASP A 364 -10.92 20.89 -39.67
N SER A 365 -9.81 20.32 -40.10
CA SER A 365 -8.82 20.98 -40.95
C SER A 365 -9.17 20.78 -42.44
N ALA A 366 -10.42 21.03 -42.80
CA ALA A 366 -10.88 20.98 -44.16
C ALA A 366 -10.15 22.03 -45.03
N GLY A 367 -9.11 21.59 -45.74
CA GLY A 367 -8.48 22.40 -46.79
C GLY A 367 -6.96 22.47 -46.77
N LEU A 368 -6.26 21.96 -45.76
CA LEU A 368 -4.82 21.95 -45.72
C LEU A 368 -4.27 20.53 -45.74
N GLU A 369 -3.62 20.22 -46.83
CA GLU A 369 -2.78 19.06 -47.14
C GLU A 369 -2.93 17.87 -46.21
N ARG A 370 -3.74 16.89 -46.60
CA ARG A 370 -3.93 15.60 -45.89
C ARG A 370 -2.71 14.69 -45.92
N GLU A 371 -1.70 15.01 -46.71
CA GLU A 371 -0.45 14.25 -46.79
C GLU A 371 0.61 14.91 -45.88
N GLN A 372 0.67 14.46 -44.63
CA GLN A 372 1.70 14.91 -43.69
C GLN A 372 3.03 14.19 -43.91
N GLY A 373 3.18 13.42 -45.00
CA GLY A 373 4.40 12.68 -45.30
C GLY A 373 4.57 11.37 -44.56
N TYR A 374 3.55 10.90 -43.80
CA TYR A 374 3.59 9.61 -43.14
C TYR A 374 3.60 8.46 -44.15
N LYS A 375 4.58 7.58 -43.98
CA LYS A 375 4.70 6.37 -44.81
C LYS A 375 4.11 5.20 -44.04
N TYR A 376 3.05 4.58 -44.57
CA TYR A 376 2.38 3.46 -43.93
C TYR A 376 3.18 2.17 -44.11
N PRO A 377 3.74 1.59 -43.00
CA PRO A 377 4.67 0.47 -43.12
C PRO A 377 4.11 -0.76 -43.83
N HIS A 378 2.82 -1.03 -43.73
CA HIS A 378 2.17 -2.16 -44.39
C HIS A 378 2.21 -2.11 -45.91
N ASN A 379 2.49 -0.95 -46.49
CA ASN A 379 2.65 -0.79 -47.93
C ASN A 379 4.08 -1.12 -48.41
N TYR A 380 4.98 -1.47 -47.53
CA TYR A 380 6.39 -1.74 -47.80
C TYR A 380 6.77 -3.17 -47.45
N GLY A 381 7.85 -3.66 -48.06
CA GLY A 381 8.37 -5.00 -47.74
C GLY A 381 8.71 -5.18 -46.28
N HIS A 382 8.41 -6.34 -45.72
CA HIS A 382 8.57 -6.67 -44.32
C HIS A 382 7.85 -5.75 -43.33
N HIS A 383 6.86 -4.99 -43.82
CA HIS A 383 6.11 -4.02 -43.03
C HIS A 383 7.01 -2.99 -42.34
N TRP A 384 8.06 -2.57 -43.04
CA TRP A 384 9.00 -1.59 -42.52
C TRP A 384 9.42 -0.60 -43.61
N VAL A 385 9.55 0.66 -43.19
CA VAL A 385 10.08 1.75 -44.02
C VAL A 385 10.85 2.71 -43.14
N ARG A 386 11.96 3.23 -43.66
CA ARG A 386 12.77 4.20 -42.94
C ARG A 386 12.03 5.54 -42.85
N GLN A 387 11.76 5.96 -41.62
CA GLN A 387 11.21 7.28 -41.31
C GLN A 387 11.49 7.63 -39.85
N GLN A 388 11.37 8.90 -39.51
CA GLN A 388 11.60 9.38 -38.14
C GLN A 388 10.32 9.27 -37.31
N TYR A 389 10.40 8.66 -36.14
CA TYR A 389 9.29 8.55 -35.19
C TYR A 389 9.49 9.42 -33.94
N LEU A 390 10.72 9.57 -33.49
CA LEU A 390 11.02 10.39 -32.31
C LEU A 390 11.00 11.88 -32.67
N PRO A 391 10.62 12.75 -31.70
CA PRO A 391 10.77 14.17 -31.85
C PRO A 391 12.19 14.60 -32.25
N ASP A 392 12.32 15.70 -32.95
CA ASP A 392 13.61 16.18 -33.49
C ASP A 392 14.69 16.33 -32.42
N ALA A 393 14.31 16.85 -31.25
CA ALA A 393 15.24 17.07 -30.13
C ALA A 393 15.86 15.79 -29.58
N ILE A 394 15.19 14.64 -29.75
CA ILE A 394 15.62 13.32 -29.26
C ILE A 394 15.66 12.28 -30.37
N LYS A 395 15.77 12.70 -31.62
CA LYS A 395 15.74 11.79 -32.79
C LYS A 395 16.76 10.66 -32.75
N ASN A 396 17.86 10.84 -32.04
CA ASN A 396 18.93 9.86 -31.90
C ASN A 396 18.88 9.11 -30.56
N ALA A 397 17.86 9.33 -29.72
CA ALA A 397 17.73 8.63 -28.45
C ALA A 397 17.51 7.14 -28.67
N ARG A 398 18.14 6.35 -27.84
CA ARG A 398 17.97 4.89 -27.79
C ARG A 398 17.65 4.48 -26.37
N TYR A 399 16.44 4.02 -26.17
CA TYR A 399 15.95 3.58 -24.85
C TYR A 399 15.96 2.08 -24.70
N TYR A 400 15.62 1.36 -25.79
CA TYR A 400 15.60 -0.09 -25.80
C TYR A 400 16.90 -0.64 -26.32
N HIS A 401 17.54 -1.48 -25.49
CA HIS A 401 18.72 -2.24 -25.84
C HIS A 401 18.40 -3.73 -25.69
N TYR A 402 18.60 -4.49 -26.76
CA TYR A 402 18.32 -5.92 -26.74
C TYR A 402 19.18 -6.63 -25.68
N GLY A 403 18.53 -7.43 -24.81
CA GLY A 403 19.23 -8.33 -23.91
C GLY A 403 19.95 -9.47 -24.67
N ASP A 404 20.85 -10.12 -23.98
CA ASP A 404 21.67 -11.21 -24.57
C ASP A 404 20.99 -12.58 -24.57
N ASN A 405 19.75 -12.69 -24.11
CA ASN A 405 18.96 -13.92 -24.14
C ASN A 405 18.51 -14.29 -25.55
N LYS A 406 18.09 -15.54 -25.73
CA LYS A 406 17.69 -16.07 -27.05
C LYS A 406 16.56 -15.29 -27.70
N THR A 407 15.55 -14.93 -26.96
CA THR A 407 14.34 -14.26 -27.47
C THR A 407 14.67 -12.88 -28.02
N GLU A 408 15.37 -12.07 -27.24
CA GLU A 408 15.75 -10.72 -27.67
C GLU A 408 16.82 -10.75 -28.78
N GLN A 409 17.76 -11.68 -28.73
CA GLN A 409 18.74 -11.83 -29.80
C GLN A 409 18.11 -12.30 -31.11
N ALA A 410 17.10 -13.14 -31.07
CA ALA A 410 16.32 -13.51 -32.26
C ALA A 410 15.62 -12.32 -32.90
N ALA A 411 14.98 -11.48 -32.07
CA ALA A 411 14.35 -10.24 -32.52
C ALA A 411 15.37 -9.27 -33.12
N LYS A 412 16.52 -9.11 -32.46
CA LYS A 412 17.65 -8.29 -32.95
C LYS A 412 18.11 -8.73 -34.31
N SER A 413 18.41 -10.02 -34.50
CA SER A 413 18.85 -10.60 -35.75
C SER A 413 17.81 -10.42 -36.86
N TYR A 414 16.54 -10.63 -36.57
CA TYR A 414 15.45 -10.43 -37.53
C TYR A 414 15.43 -8.99 -38.06
N TRP A 415 15.48 -8.00 -37.16
CA TRP A 415 15.41 -6.61 -37.56
C TRP A 415 16.70 -6.06 -38.16
N GLU A 416 17.86 -6.53 -37.76
CA GLU A 416 19.13 -6.16 -38.38
C GLU A 416 19.20 -6.56 -39.87
N LYS A 417 18.62 -7.71 -40.23
CA LYS A 417 18.52 -8.15 -41.63
C LYS A 417 17.63 -7.21 -42.46
N ILE A 418 16.61 -6.61 -41.85
CA ILE A 418 15.65 -5.75 -42.54
C ILE A 418 16.14 -4.30 -42.57
N LYS A 419 16.58 -3.78 -41.42
CA LYS A 419 16.95 -2.37 -41.22
C LYS A 419 18.41 -2.05 -41.57
N GLY A 420 19.25 -3.06 -41.60
CA GLY A 420 20.70 -2.93 -41.61
C GLY A 420 21.28 -2.74 -40.20
N PRO A 421 22.64 -2.72 -40.07
CA PRO A 421 23.26 -2.48 -38.78
C PRO A 421 22.84 -1.15 -38.18
N GLN A 422 22.47 -1.17 -36.90
CA GLN A 422 22.02 0.00 -36.14
C GLN A 422 23.14 0.53 -35.24
#